data_cfa614ae2421ec96d048e08444f469c3
#
_entry.id   cfa614ae2421ec96d048e08444f469c3
#
_cell.length_a   1.000
_cell.length_b   1.000
_cell.length_c   1.000
_cell.angle_alpha   90.00
_cell.angle_beta   90.00
_cell.angle_gamma   90.00
#
_symmetry.space_group_name_H-M   'P 1'
#
loop_
_entity.id
_entity.type
_entity.pdbx_description
1 polymer ?
#
loop_
_entity_poly.entity_id
_entity_poly.type
_entity_poly.pdbx_seq_one_letter_code
_entity_poly.pdbx_strand_id
1 'polypeptide(L)'
;TATRMVLKDPDVEVAVLEVARGGLLRAGMGTRFVDVACVLNVQSDHLGLKGIDTLEQLAEVKRIPIEVAKDTAVLNADDPLVLRMADHTEAKNICYVTMNPTHSLVREHIRHGGRAVSLETGINGQMITIYDHGTHIPLLWSHLVPATLEGRAVHNVQNAMFAAAMAFSMG
;
A
#
# COMPACT_ATOMS: atom_id res chain seq x y z
N THR A 1 6.23 22.94 6.15
CA THR A 1 5.39 22.08 5.31
C THR A 1 4.20 21.59 6.11
N ALA A 2 3.08 21.26 5.46
CA ALA A 2 1.88 20.73 6.13
C ALA A 2 2.21 19.51 7.01
N THR A 3 3.02 18.58 6.53
CA THR A 3 3.52 17.42 7.29
C THR A 3 4.11 17.82 8.65
N ARG A 4 4.98 18.85 8.68
CA ARG A 4 5.59 19.29 9.95
C ARG A 4 4.59 19.92 10.91
N MET A 5 3.53 20.53 10.41
CA MET A 5 2.46 21.10 11.26
C MET A 5 1.66 19.98 11.91
N VAL A 6 1.23 18.99 11.12
CA VAL A 6 0.48 17.83 11.62
C VAL A 6 1.30 17.06 12.67
N LEU A 7 2.58 16.75 12.37
CA LEU A 7 3.44 15.97 13.28
C LEU A 7 3.90 16.73 14.55
N LYS A 8 3.63 18.03 14.66
CA LYS A 8 3.91 18.82 15.86
C LYS A 8 2.70 19.01 16.75
N ASP A 9 1.52 18.69 16.25
CA ASP A 9 0.28 18.84 17.00
C ASP A 9 0.19 17.72 18.06
N PRO A 10 0.12 18.05 19.37
CA PRO A 10 0.11 17.04 20.42
C PRO A 10 -1.18 16.22 20.47
N ASP A 11 -2.26 16.70 19.83
CA ASP A 11 -3.55 16.01 19.82
C ASP A 11 -3.65 15.01 18.65
N VAL A 12 -2.63 14.94 17.76
CA VAL A 12 -2.59 13.99 16.64
C VAL A 12 -1.97 12.67 17.09
N GLU A 13 -2.79 11.63 17.20
CA GLU A 13 -2.35 10.27 17.52
C GLU A 13 -1.86 9.52 16.28
N VAL A 14 -2.54 9.70 15.12
CA VAL A 14 -2.19 9.07 13.85
C VAL A 14 -2.23 10.10 12.73
N ALA A 15 -1.18 10.13 11.90
CA ALA A 15 -1.10 10.99 10.72
C ALA A 15 -1.10 10.15 9.44
N VAL A 16 -2.14 10.30 8.61
CA VAL A 16 -2.20 9.72 7.27
C VAL A 16 -1.75 10.79 6.26
N LEU A 17 -0.62 10.56 5.62
CA LEU A 17 0.05 11.54 4.78
C LEU A 17 0.12 11.07 3.33
N GLU A 18 -0.47 11.83 2.41
CA GLU A 18 -0.27 11.62 0.99
C GLU A 18 1.09 12.20 0.56
N VAL A 19 1.87 11.40 -0.15
CA VAL A 19 3.20 11.77 -0.62
C VAL A 19 3.19 11.91 -2.14
N ALA A 20 3.03 13.14 -2.61
CA ALA A 20 3.07 13.44 -4.05
C ALA A 20 4.49 13.44 -4.59
N ARG A 21 4.70 12.84 -5.78
CA ARG A 21 5.98 12.84 -6.50
C ARG A 21 6.66 14.20 -6.56
N GLY A 22 5.90 15.24 -6.93
CA GLY A 22 6.44 16.60 -7.04
C GLY A 22 6.93 17.18 -5.72
N GLY A 23 6.40 16.73 -4.60
CA GLY A 23 6.86 17.03 -3.24
C GLY A 23 8.19 16.35 -2.95
N LEU A 24 8.27 15.04 -3.21
CA LEU A 24 9.50 14.24 -3.04
C LEU A 24 10.67 14.83 -3.81
N LEU A 25 10.49 15.15 -5.09
CA LEU A 25 11.54 15.72 -5.95
C LEU A 25 12.01 17.11 -5.54
N ARG A 26 11.19 17.88 -4.83
CA ARG A 26 11.54 19.25 -4.41
C ARG A 26 12.08 19.34 -3.00
N ALA A 27 11.57 18.54 -2.10
CA ALA A 27 11.78 18.70 -0.66
C ALA A 27 12.05 17.38 0.07
N GLY A 28 12.05 16.26 -0.64
CA GLY A 28 12.17 14.93 -0.04
C GLY A 28 10.98 14.59 0.86
N MET A 29 11.17 13.59 1.71
CA MET A 29 10.23 13.25 2.77
C MET A 29 10.22 14.34 3.85
N GLY A 30 9.06 14.72 4.36
CA GLY A 30 8.93 15.68 5.47
C GLY A 30 9.35 15.11 6.83
N THR A 31 9.64 13.82 6.90
CA THR A 31 10.06 13.05 8.07
C THR A 31 11.21 12.12 7.72
N ARG A 32 11.96 11.66 8.73
CA ARG A 32 13.07 10.72 8.55
C ARG A 32 12.61 9.28 8.40
N PHE A 33 11.46 8.94 8.92
CA PHE A 33 10.85 7.61 8.88
C PHE A 33 9.35 7.72 8.98
N VAL A 34 8.67 6.65 8.63
CA VAL A 34 7.24 6.42 8.87
C VAL A 34 7.06 5.02 9.46
N ASP A 35 6.01 4.79 10.22
CA ASP A 35 5.73 3.46 10.77
C ASP A 35 5.24 2.54 9.66
N VAL A 36 4.29 3.00 8.87
CA VAL A 36 3.75 2.27 7.72
C VAL A 36 3.88 3.12 6.46
N ALA A 37 4.42 2.55 5.40
CA ALA A 37 4.41 3.16 4.07
C ALA A 37 3.65 2.30 3.07
N CYS A 38 3.02 2.94 2.09
CA CYS A 38 2.23 2.25 1.07
C CYS A 38 2.52 2.82 -0.32
N VAL A 39 2.66 1.93 -1.32
CA VAL A 39 2.66 2.30 -2.74
C VAL A 39 1.61 1.48 -3.48
N LEU A 40 0.65 2.18 -4.10
CA LEU A 40 -0.49 1.56 -4.75
C LEU A 40 -0.16 1.08 -6.17
N ASN A 41 0.51 1.92 -6.95
CA ASN A 41 0.86 1.60 -8.34
C ASN A 41 1.93 2.55 -8.89
N VAL A 42 2.52 2.15 -10.04
CA VAL A 42 3.39 2.99 -10.87
C VAL A 42 2.79 3.04 -12.27
N GLN A 43 2.16 4.16 -12.62
CA GLN A 43 1.49 4.36 -13.90
C GLN A 43 2.09 5.56 -14.66
N SER A 44 1.89 5.61 -15.97
CA SER A 44 2.51 6.58 -16.88
C SER A 44 1.94 8.01 -16.81
N ASP A 45 0.98 8.26 -15.94
CA ASP A 45 0.23 9.53 -15.83
C ASP A 45 1.08 10.77 -15.47
N HIS A 46 2.35 10.58 -15.14
CA HIS A 46 3.26 11.65 -14.75
C HIS A 46 4.63 11.63 -15.44
N LEU A 47 4.77 10.94 -16.55
CA LEU A 47 6.02 10.90 -17.31
C LEU A 47 6.28 12.24 -18.04
N GLY A 48 7.55 12.50 -18.38
CA GLY A 48 7.99 13.70 -19.10
C GLY A 48 8.11 14.97 -18.26
N LEU A 49 7.96 14.89 -16.92
CA LEU A 49 8.08 16.03 -16.03
C LEU A 49 9.30 15.90 -15.12
N LYS A 50 10.13 16.95 -15.06
CA LYS A 50 11.32 17.06 -14.18
C LYS A 50 12.36 15.94 -14.36
N GLY A 51 12.55 15.48 -15.60
CA GLY A 51 13.56 14.47 -15.93
C GLY A 51 13.16 13.06 -15.55
N ILE A 52 11.88 12.80 -15.29
CA ILE A 52 11.32 11.46 -15.08
C ILE A 52 10.63 11.04 -16.37
N ASP A 53 11.31 10.27 -17.19
CA ASP A 53 10.86 9.92 -18.54
C ASP A 53 10.44 8.44 -18.68
N THR A 54 10.78 7.60 -17.70
CA THR A 54 10.44 6.17 -17.69
C THR A 54 9.67 5.75 -16.43
N LEU A 55 8.97 4.62 -16.51
CA LEU A 55 8.25 4.04 -15.36
C LEU A 55 9.23 3.60 -14.27
N GLU A 56 10.40 3.12 -14.64
CA GLU A 56 11.44 2.72 -13.69
C GLU A 56 11.95 3.91 -12.87
N GLN A 57 12.24 5.05 -13.51
CA GLN A 57 12.60 6.29 -12.82
C GLN A 57 11.47 6.77 -11.90
N LEU A 58 10.21 6.64 -12.35
CA LEU A 58 9.06 7.00 -11.52
C LEU A 58 8.93 6.05 -10.32
N ALA A 59 9.20 4.75 -10.51
CA ALA A 59 9.21 3.78 -9.43
C ALA A 59 10.27 4.09 -8.38
N GLU A 60 11.48 4.50 -8.79
CA GLU A 60 12.55 4.93 -7.86
C GLU A 60 12.09 6.10 -6.98
N VAL A 61 11.41 7.09 -7.54
CA VAL A 61 10.88 8.20 -6.75
C VAL A 61 9.75 7.75 -5.81
N LYS A 62 8.81 6.93 -6.30
CA LYS A 62 7.69 6.41 -5.48
C LYS A 62 8.16 5.43 -4.40
N ARG A 63 9.34 4.82 -4.54
CA ARG A 63 9.94 3.89 -3.58
C ARG A 63 10.43 4.59 -2.30
N ILE A 64 10.77 5.87 -2.35
CA ILE A 64 11.36 6.61 -1.22
C ILE A 64 10.59 6.41 0.11
N PRO A 65 9.24 6.50 0.16
CA PRO A 65 8.49 6.20 1.39
C PRO A 65 8.72 4.77 1.91
N ILE A 66 8.87 3.80 1.02
CA ILE A 66 9.08 2.39 1.35
C ILE A 66 10.45 2.17 2.00
N GLU A 67 11.48 2.86 1.52
CA GLU A 67 12.84 2.78 2.09
C GLU A 67 12.93 3.33 3.52
N VAL A 68 12.03 4.23 3.90
CA VAL A 68 12.01 4.84 5.24
C VAL A 68 10.92 4.27 6.15
N ALA A 69 10.20 3.23 5.72
CA ALA A 69 9.25 2.51 6.53
C ALA A 69 9.97 1.69 7.61
N LYS A 70 9.49 1.75 8.86
CA LYS A 70 10.10 1.03 9.98
C LYS A 70 9.38 -0.23 10.36
N ASP A 71 8.07 -0.21 10.33
CA ASP A 71 7.28 -1.34 10.78
C ASP A 71 6.75 -2.15 9.61
N THR A 72 5.97 -1.53 8.72
CA THR A 72 5.37 -2.27 7.61
C THR A 72 5.47 -1.51 6.28
N ALA A 73 5.93 -2.20 5.24
CA ALA A 73 5.83 -1.78 3.85
C ALA A 73 4.63 -2.46 3.20
N VAL A 74 3.62 -1.68 2.78
CA VAL A 74 2.42 -2.15 2.09
C VAL A 74 2.59 -1.99 0.59
N LEU A 75 2.62 -3.10 -0.14
CA LEU A 75 3.00 -3.16 -1.55
C LEU A 75 1.92 -3.84 -2.41
N ASN A 76 1.64 -3.25 -3.57
CA ASN A 76 0.79 -3.87 -4.59
C ASN A 76 1.54 -5.02 -5.28
N ALA A 77 1.12 -6.25 -5.04
CA ALA A 77 1.72 -7.41 -5.69
C ALA A 77 1.33 -7.55 -7.18
N ASP A 78 0.23 -6.92 -7.60
CA ASP A 78 -0.26 -6.96 -8.98
C ASP A 78 0.48 -5.94 -9.89
N ASP A 79 1.31 -5.06 -9.31
CA ASP A 79 2.17 -4.13 -10.05
C ASP A 79 3.64 -4.57 -9.94
N PRO A 80 4.27 -5.02 -11.05
CA PRO A 80 5.64 -5.55 -11.00
C PRO A 80 6.70 -4.54 -10.52
N LEU A 81 6.50 -3.23 -10.74
CA LEU A 81 7.43 -2.20 -10.29
C LEU A 81 7.27 -1.95 -8.78
N VAL A 82 6.05 -1.99 -8.27
CA VAL A 82 5.79 -1.89 -6.83
C VAL A 82 6.27 -3.14 -6.12
N LEU A 83 6.03 -4.32 -6.68
CA LEU A 83 6.45 -5.60 -6.09
C LEU A 83 7.96 -5.64 -5.82
N ARG A 84 8.78 -5.13 -6.76
CA ARG A 84 10.25 -5.06 -6.63
C ARG A 84 10.71 -4.12 -5.50
N MET A 85 9.85 -3.22 -5.01
CA MET A 85 10.21 -2.33 -3.91
C MET A 85 10.44 -3.08 -2.60
N ALA A 86 9.97 -4.33 -2.50
CA ALA A 86 10.23 -5.22 -1.37
C ALA A 86 11.74 -5.44 -1.11
N ASP A 87 12.55 -5.41 -2.17
CA ASP A 87 14.01 -5.59 -2.08
C ASP A 87 14.75 -4.36 -1.52
N HIS A 88 14.04 -3.25 -1.33
CA HIS A 88 14.60 -1.96 -0.95
C HIS A 88 14.07 -1.42 0.39
N THR A 89 13.35 -2.21 1.16
CA THR A 89 12.83 -1.81 2.46
C THR A 89 13.54 -2.52 3.59
N GLU A 90 13.76 -1.82 4.71
CA GLU A 90 14.20 -2.39 5.98
C GLU A 90 13.05 -2.51 6.99
N ALA A 91 11.80 -2.35 6.53
CA ALA A 91 10.63 -2.53 7.37
C ALA A 91 10.60 -3.97 7.94
N LYS A 92 10.17 -4.11 9.19
CA LYS A 92 10.07 -5.41 9.86
C LYS A 92 9.14 -6.38 9.15
N ASN A 93 8.10 -5.83 8.51
CA ASN A 93 7.06 -6.59 7.85
C ASN A 93 6.82 -6.07 6.43
N ILE A 94 6.50 -6.99 5.53
CA ILE A 94 5.93 -6.67 4.22
C ILE A 94 4.48 -7.15 4.22
N CYS A 95 3.57 -6.27 3.83
CA CYS A 95 2.17 -6.61 3.60
C CYS A 95 1.87 -6.49 2.11
N TYR A 96 1.66 -7.61 1.44
CA TYR A 96 1.25 -7.59 0.04
C TYR A 96 -0.26 -7.42 -0.12
N VAL A 97 -0.66 -6.57 -1.07
CA VAL A 97 -2.05 -6.40 -1.47
C VAL A 97 -2.23 -6.95 -2.88
N THR A 98 -3.21 -7.83 -3.11
CA THR A 98 -3.49 -8.40 -4.42
C THR A 98 -4.99 -8.59 -4.67
N MET A 99 -5.43 -8.23 -5.88
CA MET A 99 -6.76 -8.55 -6.39
C MET A 99 -6.86 -9.99 -6.91
N ASN A 100 -5.70 -10.67 -7.07
CA ASN A 100 -5.61 -12.04 -7.55
C ASN A 100 -5.38 -13.02 -6.39
N PRO A 101 -6.40 -13.76 -5.92
CA PRO A 101 -6.27 -14.69 -4.79
C PRO A 101 -5.34 -15.89 -5.10
N THR A 102 -4.97 -16.08 -6.36
CA THR A 102 -4.05 -17.15 -6.79
C THR A 102 -2.63 -16.66 -7.06
N HIS A 103 -2.30 -15.41 -6.74
CA HIS A 103 -0.97 -14.84 -6.95
C HIS A 103 0.10 -15.67 -6.23
N SER A 104 0.99 -16.31 -6.98
CA SER A 104 1.90 -17.36 -6.48
C SER A 104 2.83 -16.85 -5.36
N LEU A 105 3.45 -15.68 -5.56
CA LEU A 105 4.34 -15.07 -4.58
C LEU A 105 3.58 -14.71 -3.28
N VAL A 106 2.39 -14.13 -3.38
CA VAL A 106 1.60 -13.76 -2.20
C VAL A 106 1.15 -15.00 -1.43
N ARG A 107 0.73 -16.06 -2.11
CA ARG A 107 0.39 -17.33 -1.47
C ARG A 107 1.58 -17.98 -0.76
N GLU A 108 2.76 -17.89 -1.35
CA GLU A 108 3.99 -18.37 -0.72
C GLU A 108 4.35 -17.54 0.51
N HIS A 109 4.26 -16.21 0.41
CA HIS A 109 4.47 -15.29 1.51
C HIS A 109 3.51 -15.58 2.70
N ILE A 110 2.22 -15.81 2.41
CA ILE A 110 1.22 -16.19 3.42
C ILE A 110 1.58 -17.54 4.09
N ARG A 111 2.01 -18.55 3.31
CA ARG A 111 2.42 -19.86 3.86
C ARG A 111 3.59 -19.75 4.83
N HIS A 112 4.47 -18.77 4.63
CA HIS A 112 5.58 -18.50 5.56
C HIS A 112 5.20 -17.54 6.71
N GLY A 113 3.91 -17.29 6.91
CA GLY A 113 3.41 -16.45 7.99
C GLY A 113 3.44 -14.95 7.68
N GLY A 114 3.71 -14.57 6.43
CA GLY A 114 3.72 -13.18 6.00
C GLY A 114 2.32 -12.57 5.95
N ARG A 115 2.27 -11.23 6.05
CA ARG A 115 1.03 -10.46 6.03
C ARG A 115 0.59 -10.18 4.59
N ALA A 116 -0.70 -10.31 4.30
CA ALA A 116 -1.27 -9.95 3.01
C ALA A 116 -2.74 -9.54 3.13
N VAL A 117 -3.21 -8.76 2.16
CA VAL A 117 -4.64 -8.49 1.92
C VAL A 117 -4.99 -8.97 0.53
N SER A 118 -5.93 -9.89 0.44
CA SER A 118 -6.35 -10.52 -0.81
C SER A 118 -7.85 -10.33 -1.05
N LEU A 119 -8.23 -10.22 -2.32
CA LEU A 119 -9.62 -10.21 -2.73
C LEU A 119 -10.06 -11.63 -3.09
N GLU A 120 -10.86 -12.25 -2.27
CA GLU A 120 -11.29 -13.63 -2.44
C GLU A 120 -12.71 -13.72 -3.01
N THR A 121 -12.96 -14.71 -3.85
CA THR A 121 -14.31 -14.99 -4.36
C THR A 121 -15.03 -15.91 -3.41
N GLY A 122 -16.14 -15.45 -2.86
CA GLY A 122 -17.05 -16.23 -2.02
C GLY A 122 -18.44 -16.37 -2.61
N ILE A 123 -19.33 -17.04 -1.90
CA ILE A 123 -20.72 -17.29 -2.35
C ILE A 123 -21.50 -16.00 -2.55
N ASN A 124 -21.25 -14.98 -1.72
CA ASN A 124 -21.98 -13.71 -1.72
C ASN A 124 -21.22 -12.57 -2.42
N GLY A 125 -20.21 -12.87 -3.24
CA GLY A 125 -19.41 -11.88 -3.94
C GLY A 125 -17.92 -11.94 -3.58
N GLN A 126 -17.26 -10.79 -3.61
CA GLN A 126 -15.83 -10.68 -3.32
C GLN A 126 -15.61 -10.22 -1.88
N MET A 127 -14.79 -10.97 -1.15
CA MET A 127 -14.42 -10.71 0.25
C MET A 127 -13.01 -10.12 0.31
N ILE A 128 -12.87 -8.99 0.99
CA ILE A 128 -11.56 -8.47 1.40
C ILE A 128 -11.11 -9.27 2.61
N THR A 129 -9.99 -9.96 2.48
CA THR A 129 -9.47 -10.87 3.52
C THR A 129 -8.05 -10.48 3.89
N ILE A 130 -7.77 -10.42 5.18
CA ILE A 130 -6.44 -10.20 5.73
C ILE A 130 -5.84 -11.53 6.15
N TYR A 131 -4.58 -11.74 5.81
CA TYR A 131 -3.74 -12.83 6.31
C TYR A 131 -2.65 -12.26 7.20
N ASP A 132 -2.46 -12.81 8.37
CA ASP A 132 -1.41 -12.40 9.30
C ASP A 132 -0.96 -13.59 10.17
N HIS A 133 0.33 -13.94 10.12
CA HIS A 133 0.93 -15.01 10.88
C HIS A 133 0.15 -16.35 10.80
N GLY A 134 -0.32 -16.71 9.61
CA GLY A 134 -1.10 -17.91 9.36
C GLY A 134 -2.59 -17.81 9.73
N THR A 135 -3.03 -16.67 10.26
CA THR A 135 -4.45 -16.41 10.54
C THR A 135 -5.14 -15.86 9.28
N HIS A 136 -6.33 -16.39 9.00
CA HIS A 136 -7.22 -15.96 7.91
C HIS A 136 -8.35 -15.12 8.51
N ILE A 137 -8.42 -13.85 8.17
CA ILE A 137 -9.34 -12.86 8.75
C ILE A 137 -10.21 -12.29 7.63
N PRO A 138 -11.41 -12.86 7.34
CA PRO A 138 -12.37 -12.23 6.46
C PRO A 138 -12.83 -10.90 7.07
N LEU A 139 -12.60 -9.78 6.36
CA LEU A 139 -12.89 -8.46 6.89
C LEU A 139 -14.31 -8.01 6.53
N LEU A 140 -14.57 -7.84 5.24
CA LEU A 140 -15.89 -7.43 4.75
C LEU A 140 -16.04 -7.72 3.24
N TRP A 141 -17.29 -7.82 2.80
CA TRP A 141 -17.61 -7.93 1.38
C TRP A 141 -17.31 -6.62 0.65
N SER A 142 -16.65 -6.67 -0.50
CA SER A 142 -16.25 -5.49 -1.27
C SER A 142 -17.43 -4.59 -1.65
N HIS A 143 -18.60 -5.17 -1.92
CA HIS A 143 -19.82 -4.44 -2.27
C HIS A 143 -20.43 -3.65 -1.09
N LEU A 144 -20.07 -3.96 0.15
CA LEU A 144 -20.50 -3.24 1.34
C LEU A 144 -19.69 -1.97 1.61
N VAL A 145 -18.56 -1.79 0.92
CA VAL A 145 -17.78 -0.55 1.01
C VAL A 145 -18.43 0.52 0.13
N PRO A 146 -18.97 1.62 0.69
CA PRO A 146 -19.76 2.59 -0.08
C PRO A 146 -19.04 3.16 -1.30
N ALA A 147 -17.74 3.43 -1.18
CA ALA A 147 -16.90 3.96 -2.25
C ALA A 147 -16.76 3.03 -3.46
N THR A 148 -17.06 1.74 -3.32
CA THR A 148 -16.91 0.75 -4.40
C THR A 148 -18.09 0.69 -5.36
N LEU A 149 -19.17 1.44 -5.11
CA LEU A 149 -20.40 1.40 -5.90
C LEU A 149 -20.91 -0.05 -6.07
N GLU A 150 -21.16 -0.72 -4.97
CA GLU A 150 -21.57 -2.14 -4.92
C GLU A 150 -20.53 -3.10 -5.54
N GLY A 151 -19.23 -2.77 -5.41
CA GLY A 151 -18.14 -3.57 -5.96
C GLY A 151 -17.82 -3.33 -7.43
N ARG A 152 -18.59 -2.45 -8.11
CA ARG A 152 -18.40 -2.14 -9.54
C ARG A 152 -17.19 -1.24 -9.82
N ALA A 153 -16.84 -0.36 -8.90
CA ALA A 153 -15.66 0.49 -9.00
C ALA A 153 -14.41 -0.27 -8.54
N VAL A 154 -13.84 -1.08 -9.42
CA VAL A 154 -12.72 -1.99 -9.14
C VAL A 154 -11.51 -1.28 -8.52
N HIS A 155 -11.17 -0.08 -9.00
CA HIS A 155 -10.08 0.72 -8.43
C HIS A 155 -10.36 1.13 -6.98
N ASN A 156 -11.63 1.38 -6.62
CA ASN A 156 -12.00 1.70 -5.23
C ASN A 156 -12.03 0.45 -4.34
N VAL A 157 -12.30 -0.74 -4.89
CA VAL A 157 -12.11 -1.99 -4.16
C VAL A 157 -10.64 -2.15 -3.80
N GLN A 158 -9.73 -1.94 -4.75
CA GLN A 158 -8.30 -2.01 -4.49
C GLN A 158 -7.86 -0.95 -3.46
N ASN A 159 -8.33 0.30 -3.59
CA ASN A 159 -8.05 1.36 -2.60
C ASN A 159 -8.53 0.97 -1.18
N ALA A 160 -9.71 0.35 -1.06
CA ALA A 160 -10.22 -0.13 0.23
C ALA A 160 -9.33 -1.23 0.82
N MET A 161 -8.78 -2.12 -0.02
CA MET A 161 -7.84 -3.14 0.41
C MET A 161 -6.54 -2.53 0.94
N PHE A 162 -6.00 -1.49 0.29
CA PHE A 162 -4.83 -0.76 0.79
C PHE A 162 -5.13 -0.04 2.11
N ALA A 163 -6.30 0.60 2.23
CA ALA A 163 -6.72 1.23 3.47
C ALA A 163 -6.80 0.20 4.63
N ALA A 164 -7.38 -0.97 4.36
CA ALA A 164 -7.42 -2.07 5.33
C ALA A 164 -6.03 -2.57 5.71
N ALA A 165 -5.12 -2.74 4.73
CA ALA A 165 -3.75 -3.16 4.97
C ALA A 165 -2.97 -2.17 5.84
N MET A 166 -3.11 -0.87 5.55
CA MET A 166 -2.45 0.19 6.32
C MET A 166 -3.01 0.28 7.74
N ALA A 167 -4.35 0.30 7.90
CA ALA A 167 -4.99 0.38 9.20
C ALA A 167 -4.63 -0.82 10.08
N PHE A 168 -4.71 -2.04 9.54
CA PHE A 168 -4.33 -3.26 10.26
C PHE A 168 -2.85 -3.27 10.65
N SER A 169 -1.98 -2.64 9.86
CA SER A 169 -0.55 -2.55 10.15
C SER A 169 -0.20 -1.51 11.22
N MET A 170 -1.13 -0.62 11.53
CA MET A 170 -0.98 0.36 12.63
C MET A 170 -1.47 -0.16 13.99
N GLY A 171 -2.22 -1.26 14.03
CA GLY A 171 -2.76 -1.89 15.23
C GLY A 171 -4.25 -1.72 15.36
#